data_5f593034c3a6d79439a8efbdd44fa6ba
#
_entry.id   5f593034c3a6d79439a8efbdd44fa6ba
#
_cell.length_a   1.000
_cell.length_b   1.000
_cell.length_c   1.000
_cell.angle_alpha   90.00
_cell.angle_beta   90.00
_cell.angle_gamma   90.00
#
_symmetry.space_group_name_H-M   'P 1'
#
loop_
_entity.id
_entity.type
_entity.pdbx_description
1 polymer ?
#
loop_
_entity_poly.entity_id
_entity_poly.type
_entity_poly.pdbx_seq_one_letter_code
_entity_poly.pdbx_strand_id
1 'polypeptide(L)'
;MYPKHHFRLVLCTVTALALLLPSASAGPARADSGANSGAALNMEVVGHNDLDGRGFNADVWTYKGYAYVGQWGFGDWASGSKDRFCPSGSNTSVLVIDARIPANPQVVSRLQNPPNTSAEDVVVYTARYGKFKNHDIAVAGIQYCGDSRYDANADRGLMVWDVTNPAAPIQIGYLNTGCCTRGVHEFEIEHRADLRRTFAYATVPTSRYADSTTPSGYRDQNGDGDFRLFDITDPKNPVQVSDWGIQDIGGPFDSGRGCDADSNYGHGAEPSDDGKLVFLAYWDSGFIALDLTNPAQPVFKGRTTYPANADGDAHSASYDDTRKLLFTADEDFCKNSGPAIEKGLGYLRVYDYANLAAPTQIGEYRTPNSLGTDSQAAGDYSIHNALVVGTDIYLSWYSDGIRIVDASNPSALHEVAYFVPPSANNPVKPSQRGVLSNAPQVWGVAVDEATGLIYASDMNSGLWILRRTD
;
A
#
# COMPACT_ATOMS: atom_id res chain seq x y z
N MET A 1 27.93 -52.51 8.68
CA MET A 1 29.44 -52.53 8.63
C MET A 1 29.87 -51.17 8.13
N TYR A 2 30.39 -50.32 8.99
CA TYR A 2 31.03 -49.03 8.62
C TYR A 2 32.53 -49.23 8.40
N PRO A 3 33.19 -48.49 7.57
CA PRO A 3 34.59 -48.17 7.78
C PRO A 3 34.76 -46.67 8.08
N LYS A 4 35.54 -46.43 9.13
CA LYS A 4 36.07 -45.12 9.58
C LYS A 4 37.16 -44.64 8.57
N HIS A 5 37.10 -43.36 8.20
CA HIS A 5 38.23 -42.68 7.60
C HIS A 5 38.70 -41.51 8.47
N HIS A 6 39.99 -41.51 8.75
CA HIS A 6 40.71 -40.54 9.54
C HIS A 6 40.93 -39.23 8.77
N PHE A 7 40.58 -38.13 9.43
CA PHE A 7 40.96 -36.77 8.97
C PHE A 7 42.36 -36.46 9.48
N ARG A 8 43.28 -36.14 8.57
CA ARG A 8 44.55 -35.50 8.88
C ARG A 8 44.37 -33.97 8.86
N LEU A 9 44.68 -33.36 10.00
CA LEU A 9 44.76 -31.89 10.15
C LEU A 9 46.05 -31.41 9.53
N VAL A 10 45.97 -30.53 8.54
CA VAL A 10 47.08 -29.74 8.02
C VAL A 10 46.97 -28.34 8.58
N LEU A 11 47.90 -27.98 9.44
CA LEU A 11 48.01 -26.65 10.04
C LEU A 11 48.72 -25.72 9.06
N CYS A 12 48.00 -24.77 8.43
CA CYS A 12 48.60 -23.66 7.71
C CYS A 12 48.63 -22.43 8.60
N THR A 13 49.79 -22.03 9.02
CA THR A 13 50.03 -20.76 9.71
C THR A 13 49.98 -19.61 8.67
N VAL A 14 48.98 -18.75 8.79
CA VAL A 14 48.88 -17.49 8.04
C VAL A 14 49.29 -16.36 8.97
N THR A 15 50.42 -15.72 8.66
CA THR A 15 50.89 -14.51 9.34
C THR A 15 50.00 -13.32 8.89
N ALA A 16 49.18 -12.78 9.77
CA ALA A 16 48.38 -11.60 9.51
C ALA A 16 49.23 -10.33 9.74
N LEU A 17 49.42 -9.58 8.68
CA LEU A 17 49.99 -8.22 8.73
C LEU A 17 48.82 -7.25 9.07
N ALA A 18 48.81 -6.73 10.31
CA ALA A 18 47.84 -5.76 10.75
C ALA A 18 48.18 -4.37 10.17
N LEU A 19 47.40 -3.92 9.19
CA LEU A 19 47.33 -2.52 8.79
C LEU A 19 46.46 -1.74 9.77
N LEU A 20 47.07 -0.91 10.60
CA LEU A 20 46.42 0.08 11.44
C LEU A 20 45.85 1.20 10.55
N LEU A 21 44.55 1.16 10.29
CA LEU A 21 43.79 2.30 9.80
C LEU A 21 43.32 3.14 11.02
N PRO A 22 43.41 4.47 10.96
CA PRO A 22 42.93 5.29 12.06
C PRO A 22 41.42 5.13 12.19
N SER A 23 40.95 4.70 13.37
CA SER A 23 39.55 4.67 13.77
C SER A 23 39.05 6.11 13.85
N ALA A 24 38.23 6.52 12.88
CA ALA A 24 37.35 7.65 13.08
C ALA A 24 36.39 7.27 14.22
N SER A 25 36.51 7.94 15.35
CA SER A 25 35.57 7.82 16.45
C SER A 25 34.22 8.38 15.98
N ALA A 26 33.29 7.51 15.60
CA ALA A 26 31.89 7.87 15.55
C ALA A 26 31.50 8.30 16.97
N GLY A 27 31.15 9.57 17.14
CA GLY A 27 30.59 10.05 18.39
C GLY A 27 29.32 9.25 18.72
N PRO A 28 28.99 9.10 20.01
CA PRO A 28 27.79 8.36 20.37
C PRO A 28 26.59 9.03 19.70
N ALA A 29 25.80 8.21 18.98
CA ALA A 29 24.51 8.63 18.47
C ALA A 29 23.72 9.22 19.66
N ARG A 30 23.38 10.48 19.55
CA ARG A 30 22.56 11.15 20.53
C ARG A 30 21.19 10.51 20.47
N ALA A 31 20.85 9.70 21.46
CA ALA A 31 19.48 9.37 21.74
C ALA A 31 18.75 10.69 21.98
N ASP A 32 17.89 11.07 21.07
CA ASP A 32 17.09 12.29 21.19
C ASP A 32 16.01 12.04 22.23
N SER A 33 16.39 12.23 23.48
CA SER A 33 15.49 12.08 24.62
C SER A 33 14.65 13.36 24.72
N GLY A 34 13.41 13.31 24.22
CA GLY A 34 12.36 14.09 24.82
C GLY A 34 11.71 15.22 24.05
N ALA A 35 11.95 15.40 22.74
CA ALA A 35 11.29 16.48 22.00
C ALA A 35 10.27 16.00 20.93
N ASN A 36 10.17 14.70 20.65
CA ASN A 36 9.31 14.15 19.58
C ASN A 36 8.59 12.86 19.99
N SER A 37 8.12 12.74 21.21
CA SER A 37 7.19 11.65 21.54
C SER A 37 5.79 12.03 21.06
N GLY A 38 5.33 11.43 19.97
CA GLY A 38 3.92 11.42 19.61
C GLY A 38 3.07 10.80 20.72
N ALA A 39 1.75 10.86 20.58
CA ALA A 39 0.86 10.16 21.52
C ALA A 39 0.93 8.65 21.28
N ALA A 40 0.97 7.86 22.35
CA ALA A 40 1.03 6.40 22.26
C ALA A 40 0.26 5.74 23.41
N LEU A 41 -0.29 4.57 23.12
CA LEU A 41 -0.84 3.61 24.09
C LEU A 41 -0.30 2.23 23.73
N ASN A 42 0.31 1.52 24.68
CA ASN A 42 0.85 0.19 24.49
C ASN A 42 1.79 0.04 23.27
N MET A 43 2.52 1.11 22.95
CA MET A 43 3.44 1.18 21.82
C MET A 43 4.69 1.94 22.19
N GLU A 44 5.85 1.46 21.73
CA GLU A 44 7.13 2.16 21.85
C GLU A 44 7.74 2.42 20.46
N VAL A 45 8.44 3.53 20.31
CA VAL A 45 9.24 3.82 19.13
C VAL A 45 10.58 3.10 19.27
N VAL A 46 10.87 2.20 18.33
CA VAL A 46 12.14 1.48 18.23
C VAL A 46 13.14 2.25 17.37
N GLY A 47 12.67 2.86 16.28
CA GLY A 47 13.50 3.63 15.37
C GLY A 47 12.69 4.53 14.45
N HIS A 48 13.40 5.46 13.79
CA HIS A 48 12.82 6.41 12.86
C HIS A 48 13.84 6.82 11.80
N ASN A 49 13.37 7.09 10.58
CA ASN A 49 14.15 7.70 9.50
C ASN A 49 13.26 8.67 8.72
N ASP A 50 13.69 9.90 8.52
CA ASP A 50 12.93 10.95 7.83
C ASP A 50 12.88 10.79 6.30
N LEU A 51 13.54 9.76 5.78
CA LEU A 51 13.59 9.42 4.35
C LEU A 51 14.06 10.60 3.47
N ASP A 52 15.12 11.27 3.92
CA ASP A 52 15.73 12.45 3.29
C ASP A 52 14.81 13.68 3.29
N GLY A 53 13.75 13.69 4.08
CA GLY A 53 12.83 14.83 4.25
C GLY A 53 12.11 15.26 2.97
N ARG A 54 11.97 14.35 1.97
CA ARG A 54 11.26 14.65 0.74
C ARG A 54 9.76 14.86 0.99
N GLY A 55 9.19 14.07 1.89
CA GLY A 55 7.75 13.99 2.10
C GLY A 55 7.02 13.22 0.99
N PHE A 56 5.71 13.08 1.13
CA PHE A 56 4.87 12.21 0.30
C PHE A 56 5.39 10.77 0.25
N ASN A 57 5.81 10.27 1.41
CA ASN A 57 6.07 8.86 1.56
C ASN A 57 4.74 8.12 1.50
N ALA A 58 4.70 7.10 0.70
CA ALA A 58 3.49 6.31 0.45
C ALA A 58 3.56 4.98 1.20
N ASP A 59 3.10 3.90 0.61
CA ASP A 59 3.01 2.63 1.29
C ASP A 59 4.36 2.05 1.70
N VAL A 60 4.33 1.12 2.65
CA VAL A 60 5.50 0.47 3.21
C VAL A 60 5.35 -1.05 3.16
N TRP A 61 6.38 -1.73 2.69
CA TRP A 61 6.51 -3.18 2.73
C TRP A 61 7.71 -3.60 3.54
N THR A 62 7.61 -4.70 4.29
CA THR A 62 8.75 -5.26 5.04
C THR A 62 9.16 -6.61 4.48
N TYR A 63 10.45 -6.83 4.34
CA TYR A 63 10.97 -8.09 3.84
C TYR A 63 12.40 -8.36 4.30
N LYS A 64 12.60 -9.48 5.02
CA LYS A 64 13.93 -9.96 5.48
C LYS A 64 14.77 -8.88 6.19
N GLY A 65 14.13 -8.07 7.03
CA GLY A 65 14.79 -7.00 7.80
C GLY A 65 15.08 -5.73 6.99
N TYR A 66 14.48 -5.59 5.81
CA TYR A 66 14.45 -4.35 5.05
C TYR A 66 13.03 -3.81 4.99
N ALA A 67 12.91 -2.48 4.93
CA ALA A 67 11.67 -1.79 4.59
C ALA A 67 11.79 -1.19 3.19
N TYR A 68 10.70 -1.23 2.46
CA TYR A 68 10.55 -0.62 1.14
C TYR A 68 9.45 0.42 1.25
N VAL A 69 9.74 1.68 0.93
CA VAL A 69 8.78 2.78 1.07
C VAL A 69 8.61 3.48 -0.27
N GLY A 70 7.38 3.51 -0.75
CA GLY A 70 6.99 4.24 -1.94
C GLY A 70 7.17 5.75 -1.77
N GLN A 71 7.41 6.45 -2.86
CA GLN A 71 7.41 7.91 -2.91
C GLN A 71 6.38 8.36 -3.93
N TRP A 72 5.30 8.88 -3.42
CA TRP A 72 4.16 9.25 -4.23
C TRP A 72 4.26 10.65 -4.83
N GLY A 73 3.40 10.92 -5.77
CA GLY A 73 3.15 12.18 -6.42
C GLY A 73 1.96 12.05 -7.35
N PHE A 74 1.21 13.12 -7.53
CA PHE A 74 -0.01 13.10 -8.32
C PHE A 74 -0.10 14.30 -9.26
N GLY A 75 -0.86 14.16 -10.38
CA GLY A 75 -1.14 15.21 -11.34
C GLY A 75 -2.52 15.84 -11.16
N ASP A 76 -2.60 17.15 -11.16
CA ASP A 76 -3.88 17.85 -11.24
C ASP A 76 -4.32 18.06 -12.68
N TRP A 77 -4.84 17.01 -13.27
CA TRP A 77 -5.28 17.08 -14.67
C TRP A 77 -6.57 17.86 -14.86
N ALA A 78 -7.38 18.00 -13.81
CA ALA A 78 -8.63 18.77 -13.88
C ALA A 78 -8.39 20.28 -14.05
N SER A 79 -7.32 20.81 -13.48
CA SER A 79 -6.94 22.21 -13.61
C SER A 79 -6.00 22.49 -14.79
N GLY A 80 -5.55 21.45 -15.51
CA GLY A 80 -4.53 21.57 -16.56
C GLY A 80 -3.15 22.02 -16.04
N SER A 81 -2.97 22.02 -14.74
CA SER A 81 -1.69 22.36 -14.11
C SER A 81 -0.86 21.10 -13.93
N LYS A 82 0.46 21.24 -14.17
CA LYS A 82 1.41 20.19 -13.76
C LYS A 82 1.28 19.96 -12.29
N ASP A 83 1.29 18.69 -11.90
CA ASP A 83 1.49 18.36 -10.53
C ASP A 83 2.85 18.87 -10.07
N ARG A 84 2.85 19.59 -8.99
CA ARG A 84 4.05 20.13 -8.39
C ARG A 84 4.80 19.07 -7.58
N PHE A 85 4.19 17.89 -7.41
CA PHE A 85 4.76 16.69 -6.79
C PHE A 85 5.11 15.59 -7.79
N CYS A 86 5.06 15.86 -9.08
CA CYS A 86 5.59 15.00 -10.10
C CYS A 86 7.02 15.45 -10.44
N PRO A 87 8.04 14.92 -9.82
CA PRO A 87 9.40 15.38 -10.07
C PRO A 87 9.81 15.04 -11.49
N SER A 88 10.21 16.05 -12.23
CA SER A 88 10.78 15.91 -13.57
C SER A 88 12.19 15.30 -13.60
N GLY A 89 12.59 14.60 -12.56
CA GLY A 89 13.94 14.08 -12.40
C GLY A 89 13.98 12.78 -11.59
N SER A 90 15.18 12.40 -11.17
CA SER A 90 15.49 11.16 -10.48
C SER A 90 15.02 11.08 -9.01
N ASN A 91 14.03 11.87 -8.59
CA ASN A 91 13.69 12.02 -7.17
C ASN A 91 12.48 11.20 -6.73
N THR A 92 11.81 10.46 -7.61
CA THR A 92 10.80 9.49 -7.24
C THR A 92 11.34 8.08 -7.37
N SER A 93 11.10 7.27 -6.39
CA SER A 93 11.56 5.89 -6.33
C SER A 93 10.86 5.16 -5.20
N VAL A 94 11.03 3.87 -5.13
CA VAL A 94 10.87 3.16 -3.86
C VAL A 94 12.19 3.21 -3.12
N LEU A 95 12.18 3.67 -1.88
CA LEU A 95 13.35 3.66 -1.01
C LEU A 95 13.54 2.27 -0.41
N VAL A 96 14.78 1.79 -0.38
CA VAL A 96 15.16 0.54 0.29
C VAL A 96 15.92 0.88 1.56
N ILE A 97 15.34 0.52 2.69
CA ILE A 97 15.85 0.85 4.01
C ILE A 97 16.33 -0.42 4.70
N ASP A 98 17.59 -0.45 5.10
CA ASP A 98 18.14 -1.49 5.98
C ASP A 98 17.65 -1.26 7.40
N ALA A 99 16.74 -2.11 7.86
CA ALA A 99 16.12 -2.06 9.18
C ALA A 99 16.56 -3.25 10.07
N ARG A 100 17.62 -3.98 9.70
CA ARG A 100 18.17 -5.09 10.50
C ARG A 100 18.70 -4.61 11.85
N ILE A 101 19.00 -3.33 11.98
CA ILE A 101 19.17 -2.63 13.25
C ILE A 101 18.00 -1.65 13.37
N PRO A 102 16.86 -2.08 13.93
CA PRO A 102 15.62 -1.28 13.88
C PRO A 102 15.75 0.10 14.56
N ALA A 103 16.63 0.23 15.55
CA ALA A 103 16.90 1.51 16.21
C ALA A 103 17.69 2.51 15.35
N ASN A 104 18.22 2.09 14.20
CA ASN A 104 19.00 2.92 13.29
C ASN A 104 18.75 2.53 11.84
N PRO A 105 17.51 2.67 11.33
CA PRO A 105 17.20 2.33 9.94
C PRO A 105 17.91 3.26 8.95
N GLN A 106 18.47 2.70 7.88
CA GLN A 106 19.29 3.46 6.92
C GLN A 106 18.81 3.24 5.49
N VAL A 107 18.61 4.31 4.73
CA VAL A 107 18.40 4.21 3.28
C VAL A 107 19.68 3.70 2.62
N VAL A 108 19.62 2.52 1.99
CA VAL A 108 20.78 1.85 1.39
C VAL A 108 20.75 1.84 -0.13
N SER A 109 19.58 1.94 -0.73
CA SER A 109 19.42 2.00 -2.18
C SER A 109 18.03 2.54 -2.56
N ARG A 110 17.77 2.59 -3.89
CA ARG A 110 16.51 3.06 -4.46
C ARG A 110 16.14 2.21 -5.66
N LEU A 111 14.85 1.88 -5.79
CA LEU A 111 14.27 1.37 -7.02
C LEU A 111 13.83 2.58 -7.84
N GLN A 112 14.66 2.98 -8.78
CA GLN A 112 14.48 4.25 -9.49
C GLN A 112 13.34 4.21 -10.50
N ASN A 113 12.41 5.13 -10.40
CA ASN A 113 11.29 5.28 -11.33
C ASN A 113 11.69 6.07 -12.59
N PRO A 114 10.96 5.90 -13.71
CA PRO A 114 11.07 6.79 -14.86
C PRO A 114 10.70 8.24 -14.51
N PRO A 115 11.19 9.22 -15.25
CA PRO A 115 10.79 10.62 -15.08
C PRO A 115 9.28 10.81 -15.22
N ASN A 116 8.71 11.77 -14.50
CA ASN A 116 7.28 12.11 -14.48
C ASN A 116 6.40 10.94 -13.99
N THR A 117 6.95 10.05 -13.17
CA THR A 117 6.20 8.98 -12.52
C THR A 117 6.40 9.01 -11.01
N SER A 118 5.48 8.38 -10.30
CA SER A 118 5.57 8.11 -8.87
C SER A 118 5.30 6.63 -8.60
N ALA A 119 5.78 6.13 -7.47
CA ALA A 119 5.42 4.82 -6.95
C ALA A 119 4.69 5.00 -5.64
N GLU A 120 3.49 4.48 -5.55
CA GLU A 120 2.74 4.45 -4.32
C GLU A 120 3.00 3.16 -3.58
N ASP A 121 2.79 2.05 -4.24
CA ASP A 121 2.78 0.73 -3.68
C ASP A 121 3.96 -0.12 -4.17
N VAL A 122 4.42 -1.01 -3.30
CA VAL A 122 5.53 -1.93 -3.53
C VAL A 122 5.33 -3.24 -2.77
N VAL A 123 5.48 -4.36 -3.46
CA VAL A 123 5.46 -5.69 -2.85
C VAL A 123 6.77 -6.41 -3.12
N VAL A 124 7.33 -7.06 -2.09
CA VAL A 124 8.57 -7.83 -2.21
C VAL A 124 8.33 -9.28 -1.81
N TYR A 125 8.76 -10.21 -2.65
CA TYR A 125 8.56 -11.64 -2.43
C TYR A 125 9.75 -12.48 -2.90
N THR A 126 9.86 -13.73 -2.44
CA THR A 126 10.77 -14.71 -3.05
C THR A 126 10.07 -15.43 -4.20
N ALA A 127 10.63 -15.35 -5.39
CA ALA A 127 10.09 -16.06 -6.56
C ALA A 127 10.11 -17.58 -6.33
N ARG A 128 8.95 -18.22 -6.50
CA ARG A 128 8.77 -19.67 -6.27
C ARG A 128 8.96 -20.50 -7.53
N TYR A 129 8.81 -19.90 -8.70
CA TYR A 129 8.76 -20.59 -9.99
C TYR A 129 9.71 -19.97 -11.01
N GLY A 130 9.94 -20.67 -12.13
CA GLY A 130 10.67 -20.15 -13.27
C GLY A 130 12.17 -20.00 -13.05
N LYS A 131 12.80 -19.17 -13.89
CA LYS A 131 14.24 -18.93 -13.91
C LYS A 131 14.75 -18.12 -12.72
N PHE A 132 13.86 -17.33 -12.12
CA PHE A 132 14.16 -16.51 -10.95
C PHE A 132 13.82 -17.18 -9.63
N LYS A 133 13.51 -18.48 -9.65
CA LYS A 133 13.23 -19.22 -8.41
C LYS A 133 14.33 -18.96 -7.38
N ASN A 134 13.92 -18.61 -6.15
CA ASN A 134 14.74 -18.23 -5.00
C ASN A 134 15.43 -16.87 -5.10
N HIS A 135 15.16 -16.06 -6.12
CA HIS A 135 15.50 -14.64 -6.11
C HIS A 135 14.46 -13.87 -5.33
N ASP A 136 14.87 -12.81 -4.68
CA ASP A 136 13.98 -11.85 -4.06
C ASP A 136 13.62 -10.77 -5.09
N ILE A 137 12.34 -10.60 -5.33
CA ILE A 137 11.80 -9.74 -6.37
C ILE A 137 10.97 -8.65 -5.72
N ALA A 138 11.24 -7.40 -6.09
CA ALA A 138 10.38 -6.26 -5.79
C ALA A 138 9.59 -5.87 -7.04
N VAL A 139 8.30 -5.62 -6.85
CA VAL A 139 7.42 -5.05 -7.86
C VAL A 139 6.92 -3.71 -7.33
N ALA A 140 6.95 -2.68 -8.16
CA ALA A 140 6.44 -1.35 -7.82
C ALA A 140 5.36 -0.92 -8.82
N GLY A 141 4.27 -0.41 -8.32
CA GLY A 141 3.22 0.24 -9.10
C GLY A 141 3.68 1.62 -9.56
N ILE A 142 3.69 1.86 -10.88
CA ILE A 142 4.13 3.12 -11.46
C ILE A 142 2.95 3.91 -11.96
N GLN A 143 2.80 5.13 -11.46
CA GLN A 143 1.77 6.07 -11.84
C GLN A 143 2.38 7.26 -12.58
N TYR A 144 1.78 7.60 -13.72
CA TYR A 144 2.16 8.79 -14.45
C TYR A 144 1.57 10.04 -13.79
N CYS A 145 2.42 11.01 -13.52
CA CYS A 145 2.05 12.26 -12.89
C CYS A 145 2.50 13.50 -13.69
N GLY A 146 2.81 13.34 -14.98
CA GLY A 146 3.23 14.43 -15.87
C GLY A 146 2.09 15.29 -16.40
N ASP A 147 2.34 15.99 -17.50
CA ASP A 147 1.49 17.09 -18.00
C ASP A 147 0.10 16.66 -18.51
N SER A 148 -0.05 15.43 -18.98
CA SER A 148 -1.30 14.95 -19.55
C SER A 148 -1.44 13.44 -19.43
N ARG A 149 -2.55 12.99 -18.85
CA ARG A 149 -2.92 11.56 -18.83
C ARG A 149 -3.04 10.94 -20.23
N TYR A 150 -3.24 11.77 -21.25
CA TYR A 150 -3.34 11.34 -22.65
C TYR A 150 -1.99 11.18 -23.35
N ASP A 151 -0.88 11.36 -22.65
CA ASP A 151 0.44 11.07 -23.22
C ASP A 151 0.57 9.55 -23.43
N ALA A 152 0.45 9.15 -24.70
CA ALA A 152 0.56 7.73 -25.10
C ALA A 152 1.97 7.15 -24.89
N ASN A 153 2.97 8.00 -24.72
CA ASN A 153 4.36 7.58 -24.52
C ASN A 153 4.78 7.59 -23.04
N ALA A 154 3.85 7.96 -22.14
CA ALA A 154 4.16 8.01 -20.71
C ALA A 154 4.44 6.64 -20.14
N ASP A 155 5.42 6.59 -19.24
CA ASP A 155 5.66 5.42 -18.41
C ASP A 155 4.58 5.29 -17.35
N ARG A 156 4.01 4.08 -17.21
CA ARG A 156 2.99 3.71 -16.22
C ARG A 156 2.83 2.20 -16.18
N GLY A 157 2.50 1.61 -15.04
CA GLY A 157 2.28 0.17 -14.94
C GLY A 157 3.09 -0.48 -13.83
N LEU A 158 3.77 -1.58 -14.11
CA LEU A 158 4.58 -2.32 -13.13
C LEU A 158 6.06 -2.27 -13.49
N MET A 159 6.90 -1.92 -12.53
CA MET A 159 8.36 -2.11 -12.63
C MET A 159 8.80 -3.25 -11.73
N VAL A 160 9.72 -4.08 -12.22
CA VAL A 160 10.17 -5.28 -11.54
C VAL A 160 11.69 -5.26 -11.35
N TRP A 161 12.10 -5.55 -10.13
CA TRP A 161 13.48 -5.50 -9.69
C TRP A 161 13.92 -6.81 -9.04
N ASP A 162 15.14 -7.27 -9.35
CA ASP A 162 15.82 -8.27 -8.52
C ASP A 162 16.48 -7.54 -7.34
N VAL A 163 16.01 -7.85 -6.15
CA VAL A 163 16.46 -7.28 -4.87
C VAL A 163 17.11 -8.34 -3.98
N THR A 164 17.58 -9.44 -4.56
CA THR A 164 18.36 -10.47 -3.84
C THR A 164 19.55 -9.85 -3.09
N ASN A 165 20.11 -8.78 -3.65
CA ASN A 165 20.98 -7.85 -2.93
C ASN A 165 20.26 -6.49 -2.79
N PRO A 166 19.59 -6.19 -1.65
CA PRO A 166 18.83 -4.96 -1.50
C PRO A 166 19.65 -3.67 -1.59
N ALA A 167 20.96 -3.73 -1.32
CA ALA A 167 21.87 -2.59 -1.46
C ALA A 167 22.29 -2.29 -2.91
N ALA A 168 22.01 -3.22 -3.84
CA ALA A 168 22.34 -3.07 -5.27
C ALA A 168 21.23 -3.71 -6.13
N PRO A 169 20.01 -3.14 -6.13
CA PRO A 169 18.87 -3.66 -6.88
C PRO A 169 19.12 -3.56 -8.39
N ILE A 170 18.59 -4.52 -9.14
CA ILE A 170 18.73 -4.58 -10.60
C ILE A 170 17.33 -4.59 -11.21
N GLN A 171 16.99 -3.58 -12.00
CA GLN A 171 15.74 -3.61 -12.76
C GLN A 171 15.81 -4.74 -13.80
N ILE A 172 14.82 -5.61 -13.79
CA ILE A 172 14.78 -6.80 -14.65
C ILE A 172 13.58 -6.84 -15.57
N GLY A 173 12.49 -6.14 -15.23
CA GLY A 173 11.26 -6.16 -16.01
C GLY A 173 10.49 -4.83 -15.93
N TYR A 174 9.60 -4.66 -16.90
CA TYR A 174 8.65 -3.55 -16.97
C TYR A 174 7.45 -3.94 -17.82
N LEU A 175 6.25 -3.58 -17.36
CA LEU A 175 5.02 -3.70 -18.10
C LEU A 175 4.34 -2.33 -18.12
N ASN A 176 4.12 -1.76 -19.31
CA ASN A 176 3.34 -0.54 -19.48
C ASN A 176 1.86 -0.90 -19.64
N THR A 177 1.00 -0.32 -18.81
CA THR A 177 -0.45 -0.55 -18.86
C THR A 177 -1.16 0.24 -19.95
N GLY A 178 -0.43 1.04 -20.72
CA GLY A 178 -0.98 1.77 -21.86
C GLY A 178 -1.68 3.08 -21.49
N CYS A 179 -2.09 3.79 -22.53
CA CYS A 179 -2.85 5.03 -22.41
C CYS A 179 -4.35 4.71 -22.25
N CYS A 180 -5.17 5.48 -21.62
CA CYS A 180 -4.86 6.74 -20.96
C CYS A 180 -5.34 6.68 -19.52
N THR A 181 -4.64 5.90 -18.74
CA THR A 181 -4.85 5.69 -17.32
C THR A 181 -3.75 6.41 -16.54
N ARG A 182 -3.89 6.43 -15.23
CA ARG A 182 -2.82 6.91 -14.37
C ARG A 182 -1.67 5.91 -14.27
N GLY A 183 -1.96 4.62 -14.40
CA GLY A 183 -1.04 3.51 -14.18
C GLY A 183 -1.50 2.63 -13.01
N VAL A 184 -0.65 1.72 -12.57
CA VAL A 184 -0.96 0.84 -11.42
C VAL A 184 -0.94 1.69 -10.15
N HIS A 185 -2.04 1.61 -9.38
CA HIS A 185 -2.22 2.33 -8.14
C HIS A 185 -1.86 1.41 -6.96
N GLU A 186 -2.74 0.52 -6.58
CA GLU A 186 -2.50 -0.50 -5.57
C GLU A 186 -2.52 -1.90 -6.17
N PHE A 187 -1.76 -2.82 -5.60
CA PHE A 187 -1.72 -4.21 -6.02
C PHE A 187 -1.20 -5.13 -4.92
N GLU A 188 -1.59 -6.38 -5.01
CA GLU A 188 -1.07 -7.46 -4.19
C GLU A 188 -0.51 -8.59 -5.05
N ILE A 189 0.35 -9.43 -4.45
CA ILE A 189 0.99 -10.53 -5.16
C ILE A 189 0.68 -11.85 -4.47
N GLU A 190 0.12 -12.81 -5.26
CA GLU A 190 -0.12 -14.14 -4.77
C GLU A 190 0.45 -15.24 -5.67
N HIS A 191 0.79 -16.36 -5.00
CA HIS A 191 1.32 -17.55 -5.63
C HIS A 191 0.25 -18.62 -5.83
N ARG A 192 -0.24 -18.78 -7.05
CA ARG A 192 -1.15 -19.85 -7.43
C ARG A 192 -0.39 -21.18 -7.53
N ALA A 193 -0.34 -21.91 -6.41
CA ALA A 193 0.39 -23.19 -6.34
C ALA A 193 -0.17 -24.26 -7.32
N ASP A 194 -1.48 -24.27 -7.53
CA ASP A 194 -2.18 -25.16 -8.47
C ASP A 194 -1.77 -24.91 -9.93
N LEU A 195 -1.47 -23.68 -10.29
CA LEU A 195 -1.02 -23.28 -11.63
C LEU A 195 0.50 -23.19 -11.74
N ARG A 196 1.23 -23.22 -10.62
CA ARG A 196 2.66 -22.93 -10.50
C ARG A 196 3.01 -21.57 -11.10
N ARG A 197 2.20 -20.56 -10.79
CA ARG A 197 2.33 -19.18 -11.26
C ARG A 197 2.28 -18.18 -10.11
N THR A 198 2.79 -17.02 -10.38
CA THR A 198 2.73 -15.86 -9.50
C THR A 198 2.00 -14.76 -10.23
N PHE A 199 1.01 -14.16 -9.58
CA PHE A 199 0.21 -13.10 -10.17
C PHE A 199 0.28 -11.82 -9.32
N ALA A 200 0.24 -10.67 -9.99
CA ALA A 200 -0.09 -9.39 -9.39
C ALA A 200 -1.56 -9.07 -9.69
N TYR A 201 -2.30 -8.81 -8.63
CA TYR A 201 -3.70 -8.42 -8.62
C TYR A 201 -3.72 -6.91 -8.48
N ALA A 202 -3.94 -6.17 -9.55
CA ALA A 202 -3.68 -4.74 -9.58
C ALA A 202 -4.90 -3.92 -9.94
N THR A 203 -4.96 -2.71 -9.41
CA THR A 203 -5.89 -1.68 -9.86
C THR A 203 -5.17 -0.67 -10.73
N VAL A 204 -5.82 -0.32 -11.82
CA VAL A 204 -5.40 0.69 -12.79
C VAL A 204 -6.56 1.64 -12.96
N PRO A 205 -6.70 2.69 -12.09
CA PRO A 205 -7.88 3.55 -12.07
C PRO A 205 -8.12 4.21 -13.43
N THR A 206 -9.04 3.67 -14.19
CA THR A 206 -9.44 4.17 -15.52
C THR A 206 -10.70 4.98 -15.45
N SER A 207 -11.70 4.51 -14.71
CA SER A 207 -13.02 5.13 -14.64
C SER A 207 -13.01 6.52 -14.03
N ARG A 208 -12.19 6.77 -13.00
CA ARG A 208 -12.03 8.11 -12.41
C ARG A 208 -11.54 9.15 -13.42
N TYR A 209 -10.74 8.71 -14.40
CA TYR A 209 -10.10 9.59 -15.38
C TYR A 209 -10.71 9.47 -16.75
N ALA A 210 -11.74 8.65 -16.89
CA ALA A 210 -12.53 8.58 -18.10
C ALA A 210 -13.32 9.89 -18.25
N ASP A 211 -13.20 10.52 -19.38
CA ASP A 211 -14.05 11.66 -19.72
C ASP A 211 -15.07 11.25 -20.79
N SER A 212 -15.96 12.19 -21.13
CA SER A 212 -17.00 11.99 -22.14
C SER A 212 -16.48 11.60 -23.54
N THR A 213 -15.17 11.60 -23.72
CA THR A 213 -14.51 11.23 -24.99
C THR A 213 -14.06 9.77 -25.01
N THR A 214 -14.04 9.08 -23.86
CA THR A 214 -13.77 7.64 -23.83
C THR A 214 -15.03 6.88 -24.25
N PRO A 215 -14.91 5.86 -25.12
CA PRO A 215 -16.08 5.20 -25.73
C PRO A 215 -17.05 4.54 -24.73
N SER A 216 -16.64 4.27 -23.50
CA SER A 216 -17.44 3.56 -22.52
C SER A 216 -17.51 4.23 -21.14
N GLY A 217 -16.81 5.32 -20.92
CA GLY A 217 -16.79 6.04 -19.63
C GLY A 217 -16.03 5.36 -18.49
N TYR A 218 -15.84 4.05 -18.51
CA TYR A 218 -15.27 3.24 -17.42
C TYR A 218 -14.26 2.18 -17.88
N ARG A 219 -13.79 2.28 -19.12
CA ARG A 219 -12.70 1.45 -19.65
C ARG A 219 -11.68 2.34 -20.34
N ASP A 220 -10.42 1.94 -20.34
CA ASP A 220 -9.38 2.68 -21.04
C ASP A 220 -9.53 2.61 -22.57
N GLN A 221 -8.60 3.23 -23.27
CA GLN A 221 -8.64 3.24 -24.75
C GLN A 221 -8.41 1.86 -25.39
N ASN A 222 -7.85 0.90 -24.65
CA ASN A 222 -7.68 -0.49 -25.10
C ASN A 222 -8.92 -1.34 -24.81
N GLY A 223 -9.87 -0.81 -24.05
CA GLY A 223 -11.05 -1.50 -23.57
C GLY A 223 -10.87 -2.24 -22.28
N ASP A 224 -9.75 -2.02 -21.56
CA ASP A 224 -9.46 -2.67 -20.30
C ASP A 224 -10.17 -1.96 -19.11
N GLY A 225 -10.62 -2.74 -18.12
CA GLY A 225 -11.21 -2.25 -16.88
C GLY A 225 -10.19 -1.82 -15.82
N ASP A 226 -10.70 -1.41 -14.65
CA ASP A 226 -9.86 -0.96 -13.55
C ASP A 226 -9.07 -2.10 -12.90
N PHE A 227 -9.65 -3.28 -12.72
CA PHE A 227 -8.92 -4.44 -12.25
C PHE A 227 -8.16 -5.10 -13.38
N ARG A 228 -6.89 -5.44 -13.13
CA ARG A 228 -6.04 -6.18 -14.07
C ARG A 228 -5.24 -7.24 -13.36
N LEU A 229 -5.22 -8.44 -13.93
CA LEU A 229 -4.42 -9.54 -13.44
C LEU A 229 -3.18 -9.69 -14.32
N PHE A 230 -2.00 -9.63 -13.70
CA PHE A 230 -0.73 -9.79 -14.41
C PHE A 230 -0.04 -11.07 -13.97
N ASP A 231 0.36 -11.91 -14.92
CA ASP A 231 1.26 -13.04 -14.68
C ASP A 231 2.70 -12.50 -14.62
N ILE A 232 3.31 -12.60 -13.45
CA ILE A 232 4.68 -12.18 -13.17
C ILE A 232 5.58 -13.37 -12.83
N THR A 233 5.20 -14.58 -13.23
CA THR A 233 5.99 -15.80 -13.02
C THR A 233 7.37 -15.72 -13.66
N ASP A 234 7.47 -15.11 -14.84
CA ASP A 234 8.72 -14.61 -15.39
C ASP A 234 8.79 -13.09 -15.15
N PRO A 235 9.47 -12.64 -14.08
CA PRO A 235 9.50 -11.24 -13.70
C PRO A 235 10.18 -10.33 -14.73
N LYS A 236 10.88 -10.89 -15.72
CA LYS A 236 11.42 -10.12 -16.86
C LYS A 236 10.37 -9.79 -17.91
N ASN A 237 9.35 -10.60 -18.01
CA ASN A 237 8.33 -10.51 -19.05
C ASN A 237 6.94 -10.60 -18.42
N PRO A 238 6.53 -9.65 -17.56
CA PRO A 238 5.19 -9.63 -17.02
C PRO A 238 4.16 -9.46 -18.13
N VAL A 239 3.01 -10.13 -18.04
CA VAL A 239 1.97 -10.09 -19.06
C VAL A 239 0.59 -9.95 -18.41
N GLN A 240 -0.29 -9.13 -18.99
CA GLN A 240 -1.70 -9.08 -18.60
C GLN A 240 -2.41 -10.35 -19.04
N VAL A 241 -3.14 -10.95 -18.10
CA VAL A 241 -3.90 -12.21 -18.33
C VAL A 241 -5.37 -11.92 -18.53
N SER A 242 -5.91 -11.02 -17.74
CA SER A 242 -7.31 -10.59 -17.79
C SER A 242 -7.48 -9.20 -17.20
N ASP A 243 -8.66 -8.64 -17.42
CA ASP A 243 -9.14 -7.41 -16.81
C ASP A 243 -10.60 -7.57 -16.38
N TRP A 244 -11.09 -6.65 -15.57
CA TRP A 244 -12.48 -6.55 -15.18
C TRP A 244 -12.83 -5.11 -14.80
N GLY A 245 -14.06 -4.69 -15.09
CA GLY A 245 -14.57 -3.36 -14.72
C GLY A 245 -16.00 -3.39 -14.24
N ILE A 246 -16.42 -2.38 -13.48
CA ILE A 246 -17.74 -2.29 -12.84
C ILE A 246 -18.91 -2.34 -13.85
N GLN A 247 -18.69 -1.88 -15.08
CA GLN A 247 -19.70 -1.96 -16.15
C GLN A 247 -20.02 -3.37 -16.59
N ASP A 248 -19.16 -4.37 -16.33
CA ASP A 248 -19.42 -5.76 -16.66
C ASP A 248 -20.61 -6.33 -15.90
N ILE A 249 -21.04 -5.65 -14.83
CA ILE A 249 -22.21 -6.00 -14.04
C ILE A 249 -23.28 -4.88 -14.04
N GLY A 250 -23.18 -3.94 -14.96
CA GLY A 250 -24.20 -2.88 -15.12
C GLY A 250 -24.01 -1.68 -14.17
N GLY A 251 -22.83 -1.56 -13.52
CA GLY A 251 -22.46 -0.39 -12.74
C GLY A 251 -22.10 0.83 -13.60
N PRO A 252 -21.73 1.95 -12.95
CA PRO A 252 -21.49 2.12 -11.52
C PRO A 252 -22.75 2.02 -10.66
N PHE A 253 -22.56 1.81 -9.33
CA PHE A 253 -23.63 1.73 -8.36
C PHE A 253 -23.50 2.86 -7.33
N ASP A 254 -23.33 4.04 -7.84
CA ASP A 254 -23.16 5.25 -7.08
C ASP A 254 -24.40 5.60 -6.28
N SER A 255 -24.21 6.11 -5.07
CA SER A 255 -25.26 6.66 -4.22
C SER A 255 -25.59 8.11 -4.59
N GLY A 256 -24.76 8.81 -5.36
CA GLY A 256 -24.85 10.24 -5.63
C GLY A 256 -24.67 11.08 -4.37
N ARG A 257 -23.89 10.62 -3.41
CA ARG A 257 -23.69 11.23 -2.09
C ARG A 257 -22.25 11.59 -1.87
N GLY A 258 -22.01 12.41 -0.86
CA GLY A 258 -20.70 12.84 -0.49
C GLY A 258 -20.21 14.10 -1.20
N CYS A 259 -18.95 14.44 -0.97
CA CYS A 259 -18.32 15.60 -1.59
C CYS A 259 -17.60 15.26 -2.89
N ASP A 260 -17.37 14.01 -3.16
CA ASP A 260 -16.84 13.47 -4.40
C ASP A 260 -17.82 12.51 -5.09
N ALA A 261 -19.10 12.78 -4.92
CA ALA A 261 -20.19 12.10 -5.61
C ALA A 261 -19.85 11.82 -7.08
N ASP A 262 -20.17 10.62 -7.55
CA ASP A 262 -19.80 10.07 -8.86
C ASP A 262 -18.36 9.47 -8.95
N SER A 263 -17.67 9.25 -7.84
CA SER A 263 -16.38 8.56 -7.83
C SER A 263 -16.55 7.05 -7.83
N ASN A 264 -16.37 6.41 -8.97
CA ASN A 264 -16.48 4.96 -9.13
C ASN A 264 -15.29 4.42 -9.92
N TYR A 265 -14.28 3.98 -9.20
CA TYR A 265 -13.08 3.37 -9.79
C TYR A 265 -12.51 2.32 -8.85
N GLY A 266 -11.80 1.34 -9.41
CA GLY A 266 -11.06 0.36 -8.63
C GLY A 266 -9.84 0.99 -7.99
N HIS A 267 -9.74 0.96 -6.65
CA HIS A 267 -8.65 1.53 -5.90
C HIS A 267 -7.69 0.45 -5.40
N GLY A 268 -8.17 -0.50 -4.60
CA GLY A 268 -7.37 -1.61 -4.05
C GLY A 268 -7.85 -2.98 -4.54
N ALA A 269 -6.99 -3.97 -4.48
CA ALA A 269 -7.27 -5.36 -4.88
C ALA A 269 -6.64 -6.33 -3.90
N GLU A 270 -7.44 -6.96 -3.06
CA GLU A 270 -7.03 -7.90 -2.03
C GLU A 270 -7.35 -9.34 -2.45
N PRO A 271 -6.35 -10.19 -2.77
CA PRO A 271 -6.57 -11.60 -3.08
C PRO A 271 -6.75 -12.45 -1.82
N SER A 272 -7.43 -13.60 -1.97
CA SER A 272 -7.39 -14.67 -0.98
C SER A 272 -6.01 -15.37 -0.97
N ASP A 273 -5.66 -16.06 0.12
CA ASP A 273 -4.38 -16.76 0.30
C ASP A 273 -4.04 -17.75 -0.83
N ASP A 274 -5.06 -18.31 -1.47
CA ASP A 274 -4.88 -19.20 -2.62
C ASP A 274 -4.99 -18.49 -3.98
N GLY A 275 -5.21 -17.18 -3.99
CA GLY A 275 -5.32 -16.35 -5.18
C GLY A 275 -6.50 -16.65 -6.09
N LYS A 276 -7.52 -17.39 -5.62
CA LYS A 276 -8.70 -17.72 -6.43
C LYS A 276 -9.86 -16.77 -6.26
N LEU A 277 -9.83 -15.96 -5.22
CA LEU A 277 -10.74 -14.83 -5.03
C LEU A 277 -9.92 -13.54 -5.06
N VAL A 278 -10.56 -12.45 -5.43
CA VAL A 278 -10.06 -11.10 -5.20
C VAL A 278 -11.22 -10.21 -4.76
N PHE A 279 -10.94 -9.34 -3.80
CA PHE A 279 -11.87 -8.33 -3.32
C PHE A 279 -11.36 -6.98 -3.82
N LEU A 280 -12.16 -6.32 -4.64
CA LEU A 280 -11.82 -5.01 -5.21
C LEU A 280 -12.51 -3.93 -4.40
N ALA A 281 -11.73 -2.99 -3.91
CA ALA A 281 -12.26 -1.73 -3.38
C ALA A 281 -12.67 -0.85 -4.57
N TYR A 282 -13.96 -0.58 -4.71
CA TYR A 282 -14.50 0.09 -5.89
C TYR A 282 -15.27 1.36 -5.53
N TRP A 283 -14.64 2.20 -4.74
CA TRP A 283 -15.10 3.49 -4.25
C TRP A 283 -16.58 3.44 -3.82
N ASP A 284 -17.45 4.32 -4.33
CA ASP A 284 -18.90 4.34 -3.96
C ASP A 284 -19.66 3.03 -4.24
N SER A 285 -19.13 2.21 -5.14
CA SER A 285 -19.73 0.90 -5.46
C SER A 285 -19.43 -0.20 -4.45
N GLY A 286 -18.58 0.06 -3.45
CA GLY A 286 -18.25 -0.87 -2.37
C GLY A 286 -17.20 -1.92 -2.76
N PHE A 287 -17.13 -2.99 -1.99
CA PHE A 287 -16.16 -4.07 -2.16
C PHE A 287 -16.75 -5.20 -2.98
N ILE A 288 -16.08 -5.54 -4.09
CA ILE A 288 -16.55 -6.48 -5.11
C ILE A 288 -15.74 -7.76 -5.05
N ALA A 289 -16.38 -8.90 -4.92
CA ALA A 289 -15.75 -10.21 -4.96
C ALA A 289 -15.78 -10.79 -6.37
N LEU A 290 -14.59 -11.16 -6.90
CA LEU A 290 -14.42 -11.89 -8.15
C LEU A 290 -13.82 -13.27 -7.89
N ASP A 291 -14.31 -14.27 -8.63
CA ASP A 291 -13.72 -15.60 -8.70
C ASP A 291 -12.71 -15.64 -9.86
N LEU A 292 -11.47 -15.95 -9.52
CA LEU A 292 -10.33 -16.10 -10.41
C LEU A 292 -9.82 -17.55 -10.45
N THR A 293 -10.68 -18.53 -10.15
CA THR A 293 -10.35 -19.95 -10.34
C THR A 293 -9.79 -20.19 -11.74
N ASN A 294 -10.41 -19.58 -12.76
CA ASN A 294 -9.80 -19.37 -14.08
C ASN A 294 -9.25 -17.93 -14.18
N PRO A 295 -7.95 -17.73 -14.09
CA PRO A 295 -7.37 -16.36 -14.08
C PRO A 295 -7.63 -15.57 -15.38
N ALA A 296 -7.93 -16.27 -16.49
CA ALA A 296 -8.27 -15.61 -17.77
C ALA A 296 -9.74 -15.14 -17.87
N GLN A 297 -10.57 -15.46 -16.87
CA GLN A 297 -12.01 -15.18 -16.90
C GLN A 297 -12.50 -14.82 -15.50
N PRO A 298 -12.29 -13.59 -15.02
CA PRO A 298 -12.84 -13.13 -13.75
C PRO A 298 -14.37 -13.24 -13.74
N VAL A 299 -14.94 -13.80 -12.67
CA VAL A 299 -16.38 -14.00 -12.54
C VAL A 299 -16.90 -13.28 -11.31
N PHE A 300 -17.78 -12.33 -11.49
CA PHE A 300 -18.46 -11.63 -10.39
C PHE A 300 -19.21 -12.61 -9.48
N LYS A 301 -19.04 -12.46 -8.16
CA LYS A 301 -19.68 -13.29 -7.14
C LYS A 301 -20.67 -12.50 -6.27
N GLY A 302 -20.38 -11.24 -6.01
CA GLY A 302 -21.19 -10.36 -5.16
C GLY A 302 -20.43 -9.09 -4.77
N ARG A 303 -21.11 -8.22 -4.07
CA ARG A 303 -20.52 -6.98 -3.56
C ARG A 303 -21.15 -6.53 -2.26
N THR A 304 -20.44 -5.72 -1.49
CA THR A 304 -21.05 -4.97 -0.39
C THR A 304 -21.95 -3.86 -0.93
N THR A 305 -22.81 -3.37 -0.09
CA THR A 305 -23.64 -2.18 -0.38
C THR A 305 -23.59 -1.26 0.82
N TYR A 306 -23.55 0.01 0.56
CA TYR A 306 -23.60 1.00 1.61
C TYR A 306 -25.04 1.31 2.04
N PRO A 307 -25.27 1.66 3.32
CA PRO A 307 -26.54 2.23 3.75
C PRO A 307 -26.89 3.47 2.93
N ALA A 308 -28.19 3.74 2.79
CA ALA A 308 -28.68 4.84 1.98
C ALA A 308 -28.17 6.24 2.39
N ASN A 309 -27.53 6.38 3.54
CA ASN A 309 -26.96 7.62 4.07
C ASN A 309 -25.42 7.59 4.18
N ALA A 310 -24.77 6.52 3.78
CA ALA A 310 -23.32 6.45 3.75
C ALA A 310 -22.76 7.01 2.44
N ASP A 311 -21.62 7.66 2.50
CA ASP A 311 -20.89 8.13 1.34
C ASP A 311 -20.35 6.94 0.54
N GLY A 312 -19.53 6.16 1.15
CA GLY A 312 -18.92 5.01 0.56
C GLY A 312 -17.41 5.08 0.67
N ASP A 313 -16.74 5.30 -0.47
CA ASP A 313 -15.29 5.48 -0.59
C ASP A 313 -14.47 4.23 -0.24
N ALA A 314 -14.91 3.05 -0.73
CA ALA A 314 -14.17 1.80 -0.59
C ALA A 314 -12.74 1.97 -1.14
N HIS A 315 -11.76 1.92 -0.24
CA HIS A 315 -10.36 2.24 -0.53
C HIS A 315 -9.46 1.01 -0.53
N SER A 316 -9.35 0.34 0.60
CA SER A 316 -8.49 -0.82 0.80
C SER A 316 -9.16 -1.87 1.67
N ALA A 317 -8.65 -3.10 1.62
CA ALA A 317 -9.17 -4.19 2.42
C ALA A 317 -8.07 -5.17 2.81
N SER A 318 -8.31 -5.95 3.86
CA SER A 318 -7.54 -7.13 4.19
C SER A 318 -8.46 -8.30 4.50
N TYR A 319 -8.21 -9.45 3.88
CA TYR A 319 -9.08 -10.62 3.95
C TYR A 319 -8.53 -11.72 4.84
N ASP A 320 -9.28 -12.06 5.88
CA ASP A 320 -9.04 -13.26 6.66
C ASP A 320 -9.70 -14.47 6.00
N ASP A 321 -8.92 -15.24 5.26
CA ASP A 321 -9.42 -16.41 4.55
C ASP A 321 -9.91 -17.52 5.48
N THR A 322 -9.39 -17.60 6.68
CA THR A 322 -9.81 -18.59 7.68
C THR A 322 -11.22 -18.31 8.20
N ARG A 323 -11.47 -17.06 8.60
CA ARG A 323 -12.76 -16.62 9.17
C ARG A 323 -13.75 -16.18 8.09
N LYS A 324 -13.32 -16.01 6.83
CA LYS A 324 -14.10 -15.43 5.71
C LYS A 324 -14.58 -14.02 6.02
N LEU A 325 -13.72 -13.24 6.65
CA LEU A 325 -13.99 -11.85 7.01
C LEU A 325 -13.17 -10.90 6.16
N LEU A 326 -13.80 -9.85 5.67
CA LEU A 326 -13.13 -8.74 4.99
C LEU A 326 -13.15 -7.52 5.92
N PHE A 327 -11.97 -7.04 6.24
CA PHE A 327 -11.75 -5.81 7.00
C PHE A 327 -11.46 -4.70 6.02
N THR A 328 -12.32 -3.69 5.96
CA THR A 328 -12.32 -2.69 4.89
C THR A 328 -12.08 -1.29 5.43
N ALA A 329 -11.34 -0.50 4.67
CA ALA A 329 -11.16 0.92 4.94
C ALA A 329 -11.95 1.73 3.90
N ASP A 330 -12.77 2.63 4.39
CA ASP A 330 -13.45 3.64 3.57
C ASP A 330 -12.68 4.96 3.71
N GLU A 331 -12.11 5.50 2.64
CA GLU A 331 -11.30 6.72 2.67
C GLU A 331 -12.16 7.96 2.43
N ASP A 332 -13.07 8.24 3.35
CA ASP A 332 -13.99 9.39 3.27
C ASP A 332 -13.42 10.62 4.01
N PHE A 333 -13.33 11.72 3.30
CA PHE A 333 -12.95 13.04 3.84
C PHE A 333 -14.12 14.03 3.89
N CYS A 334 -15.31 13.59 3.60
CA CYS A 334 -16.51 14.43 3.46
C CYS A 334 -17.15 14.77 4.79
N LYS A 335 -16.62 15.78 5.46
CA LYS A 335 -17.23 16.29 6.70
C LYS A 335 -18.63 16.87 6.45
N ASN A 336 -19.68 16.16 6.89
CA ASN A 336 -21.04 16.73 7.03
C ASN A 336 -21.65 17.35 5.76
N SER A 337 -21.59 16.69 4.63
CA SER A 337 -22.11 17.22 3.36
C SER A 337 -23.63 17.23 3.22
N GLY A 338 -24.38 17.19 4.33
CA GLY A 338 -25.85 17.40 4.34
C GLY A 338 -26.57 16.64 5.44
N PRO A 339 -27.84 16.98 5.68
CA PRO A 339 -28.60 16.38 6.79
C PRO A 339 -28.97 14.92 6.59
N ALA A 340 -28.75 14.37 5.39
CA ALA A 340 -29.08 12.99 5.04
C ALA A 340 -27.85 12.07 4.94
N ILE A 341 -26.64 12.59 5.14
CA ILE A 341 -25.39 11.84 5.02
C ILE A 341 -24.94 11.36 6.40
N GLU A 342 -24.31 10.21 6.44
CA GLU A 342 -23.64 9.69 7.62
C GLU A 342 -22.61 10.71 8.13
N LYS A 343 -22.63 10.94 9.42
CA LYS A 343 -21.68 11.89 10.02
C LYS A 343 -20.36 11.19 10.29
N GLY A 344 -19.30 11.86 9.96
CA GLY A 344 -17.94 11.39 10.23
C GLY A 344 -17.09 11.33 8.99
N LEU A 345 -15.90 10.82 9.18
CA LEU A 345 -14.91 10.54 8.17
C LEU A 345 -14.79 9.03 7.99
N GLY A 346 -14.02 8.59 7.01
CA GLY A 346 -13.83 7.19 6.69
C GLY A 346 -13.38 6.32 7.87
N TYR A 347 -13.83 5.07 7.90
CA TYR A 347 -13.63 4.17 9.03
C TYR A 347 -13.59 2.70 8.63
N LEU A 348 -13.19 1.83 9.59
CA LEU A 348 -13.13 0.39 9.41
C LEU A 348 -14.53 -0.23 9.46
N ARG A 349 -14.86 -1.05 8.45
CA ARG A 349 -16.02 -1.95 8.49
C ARG A 349 -15.55 -3.41 8.42
N VAL A 350 -16.34 -4.31 8.97
CA VAL A 350 -16.09 -5.75 8.90
C VAL A 350 -17.26 -6.42 8.22
N TYR A 351 -16.97 -7.15 7.14
CA TYR A 351 -17.97 -7.89 6.40
C TYR A 351 -17.75 -9.39 6.52
N ASP A 352 -18.83 -10.13 6.76
CA ASP A 352 -18.85 -11.60 6.61
C ASP A 352 -19.10 -11.95 5.14
N TYR A 353 -18.11 -12.61 4.54
CA TYR A 353 -18.12 -13.10 3.16
C TYR A 353 -18.27 -14.63 3.06
N ALA A 354 -18.75 -15.32 4.09
CA ALA A 354 -19.10 -16.73 4.00
C ALA A 354 -20.10 -16.99 2.86
N ASN A 355 -20.97 -16.02 2.59
CA ASN A 355 -21.79 -15.98 1.38
C ASN A 355 -21.32 -14.85 0.45
N LEU A 356 -20.51 -15.18 -0.55
CA LEU A 356 -19.98 -14.21 -1.50
C LEU A 356 -21.06 -13.39 -2.23
N ALA A 357 -22.24 -13.97 -2.48
CA ALA A 357 -23.32 -13.30 -3.20
C ALA A 357 -24.08 -12.28 -2.38
N ALA A 358 -23.97 -12.34 -1.05
CA ALA A 358 -24.65 -11.44 -0.13
C ALA A 358 -23.82 -11.23 1.14
N PRO A 359 -22.67 -10.53 1.04
CA PRO A 359 -21.87 -10.21 2.21
C PRO A 359 -22.65 -9.31 3.17
N THR A 360 -22.41 -9.48 4.47
CA THR A 360 -23.11 -8.72 5.50
C THR A 360 -22.14 -8.00 6.42
N GLN A 361 -22.37 -6.72 6.69
CA GLN A 361 -21.60 -5.99 7.68
C GLN A 361 -21.94 -6.51 9.08
N ILE A 362 -20.91 -6.90 9.85
CA ILE A 362 -21.04 -7.48 11.19
C ILE A 362 -20.36 -6.66 12.28
N GLY A 363 -19.51 -5.71 11.91
CA GLY A 363 -18.79 -4.86 12.84
C GLY A 363 -18.28 -3.59 12.20
N GLU A 364 -17.85 -2.66 13.04
CA GLU A 364 -17.17 -1.43 12.64
C GLU A 364 -16.29 -0.91 13.77
N TYR A 365 -15.27 -0.10 13.41
CA TYR A 365 -14.48 0.65 14.37
C TYR A 365 -14.22 2.06 13.85
N ARG A 366 -14.35 3.05 14.74
CA ARG A 366 -14.11 4.47 14.48
C ARG A 366 -13.23 5.07 15.57
N THR A 367 -12.32 5.94 15.21
CA THR A 367 -11.64 6.78 16.21
C THR A 367 -12.58 7.90 16.69
N PRO A 368 -12.33 8.49 17.87
CA PRO A 368 -13.10 9.67 18.31
C PRO A 368 -13.06 10.83 17.31
N ASN A 369 -11.92 11.02 16.60
CA ASN A 369 -11.77 12.09 15.62
C ASN A 369 -12.50 11.79 14.31
N SER A 370 -12.54 10.52 13.87
CA SER A 370 -13.27 10.13 12.67
C SER A 370 -14.79 10.21 12.82
N LEU A 371 -15.31 10.28 14.04
CA LEU A 371 -16.72 10.53 14.28
C LEU A 371 -17.18 11.94 13.84
N GLY A 372 -16.26 12.81 13.46
CA GLY A 372 -16.58 14.11 12.88
C GLY A 372 -17.30 15.09 13.82
N THR A 373 -17.36 14.79 15.11
CA THR A 373 -18.04 15.64 16.09
C THR A 373 -17.26 16.88 16.42
N ASP A 374 -15.99 16.92 16.09
CA ASP A 374 -15.11 18.02 16.41
C ASP A 374 -14.45 18.62 15.17
N SER A 375 -14.86 19.83 14.90
CA SER A 375 -14.31 20.71 13.87
C SER A 375 -12.91 21.21 14.16
N GLN A 376 -12.18 20.59 15.07
CA GLN A 376 -11.22 21.33 15.81
C GLN A 376 -9.79 21.04 15.55
N ALA A 377 -9.40 19.81 15.30
CA ALA A 377 -8.03 19.48 15.07
C ALA A 377 -7.66 19.75 13.59
N ALA A 378 -6.57 20.44 13.36
CA ALA A 378 -5.98 20.53 12.04
C ALA A 378 -5.40 19.16 11.67
N GLY A 379 -6.07 18.42 10.80
CA GLY A 379 -5.64 17.10 10.33
C GLY A 379 -6.72 16.40 9.55
N ASP A 380 -6.35 15.29 8.95
CA ASP A 380 -7.21 14.40 8.20
C ASP A 380 -7.40 13.13 9.03
N TYR A 381 -8.65 12.79 9.35
CA TYR A 381 -8.96 11.73 10.31
C TYR A 381 -9.72 10.57 9.66
N SER A 382 -9.51 10.36 8.38
CA SER A 382 -9.97 9.18 7.67
C SER A 382 -9.02 8.00 7.89
N ILE A 383 -9.55 6.77 7.80
CA ILE A 383 -8.74 5.58 7.67
C ILE A 383 -8.14 5.51 6.26
N HIS A 384 -6.96 4.87 6.12
CA HIS A 384 -6.34 4.61 4.82
C HIS A 384 -6.24 3.10 4.56
N ASN A 385 -5.37 2.37 5.28
CA ASN A 385 -5.18 0.95 5.06
C ASN A 385 -5.51 0.11 6.30
N ALA A 386 -5.96 -1.13 6.05
CA ALA A 386 -6.19 -2.16 7.04
C ALA A 386 -5.33 -3.39 6.72
N LEU A 387 -4.62 -3.92 7.72
CA LEU A 387 -3.80 -5.13 7.62
C LEU A 387 -4.16 -6.08 8.76
N VAL A 388 -4.64 -7.27 8.45
CA VAL A 388 -4.96 -8.32 9.42
C VAL A 388 -3.72 -9.16 9.71
N VAL A 389 -3.37 -9.31 10.99
CA VAL A 389 -2.35 -10.25 11.45
C VAL A 389 -2.91 -11.02 12.65
N GLY A 390 -3.22 -12.28 12.44
CA GLY A 390 -3.89 -13.10 13.45
C GLY A 390 -5.29 -12.59 13.78
N THR A 391 -5.52 -12.14 15.01
CA THR A 391 -6.79 -11.53 15.43
C THR A 391 -6.73 -10.01 15.53
N ASP A 392 -5.58 -9.42 15.33
CA ASP A 392 -5.39 -7.99 15.40
C ASP A 392 -5.45 -7.37 13.99
N ILE A 393 -5.96 -6.15 13.94
CA ILE A 393 -6.00 -5.35 12.73
C ILE A 393 -5.12 -4.13 12.96
N TYR A 394 -4.13 -3.96 12.09
CA TYR A 394 -3.25 -2.82 12.05
C TYR A 394 -3.78 -1.82 11.02
N LEU A 395 -4.02 -0.60 11.46
CA LEU A 395 -4.69 0.41 10.66
C LEU A 395 -3.80 1.64 10.51
N SER A 396 -3.53 2.07 9.30
CA SER A 396 -3.04 3.42 9.06
C SER A 396 -4.24 4.37 8.98
N TRP A 397 -4.15 5.50 9.72
CA TRP A 397 -5.29 6.39 9.93
C TRP A 397 -4.87 7.85 9.85
N TYR A 398 -4.24 8.25 8.78
CA TYR A 398 -3.76 9.62 8.56
C TYR A 398 -3.31 10.32 9.86
N SER A 399 -4.03 11.37 10.29
CA SER A 399 -3.67 12.16 11.47
C SER A 399 -3.94 11.47 12.79
N ASP A 400 -4.69 10.38 12.82
CA ASP A 400 -4.84 9.52 13.99
C ASP A 400 -3.70 8.48 14.11
N GLY A 401 -2.79 8.42 13.16
CA GLY A 401 -1.59 7.59 13.24
C GLY A 401 -1.83 6.11 12.93
N ILE A 402 -1.14 5.22 13.64
CA ILE A 402 -1.38 3.78 13.63
C ILE A 402 -2.33 3.42 14.75
N ARG A 403 -3.33 2.62 14.43
CA ARG A 403 -4.27 2.03 15.38
C ARG A 403 -4.18 0.52 15.32
N ILE A 404 -4.22 -0.16 16.47
CA ILE A 404 -4.30 -1.62 16.53
C ILE A 404 -5.59 -2.00 17.25
N VAL A 405 -6.40 -2.79 16.57
CA VAL A 405 -7.73 -3.17 17.00
C VAL A 405 -7.82 -4.67 17.13
N ASP A 406 -8.22 -5.16 18.31
CA ASP A 406 -8.54 -6.57 18.51
C ASP A 406 -9.88 -6.90 17.83
N ALA A 407 -9.84 -7.85 16.90
CA ALA A 407 -10.97 -8.40 16.19
C ALA A 407 -11.19 -9.89 16.48
N SER A 408 -10.78 -10.38 17.63
CA SER A 408 -11.13 -11.73 18.11
C SER A 408 -12.65 -11.92 18.16
N ASN A 409 -13.38 -10.85 18.49
CA ASN A 409 -14.82 -10.75 18.30
C ASN A 409 -15.12 -9.67 17.24
N PRO A 410 -15.35 -10.03 15.97
CA PRO A 410 -15.49 -9.06 14.88
C PRO A 410 -16.73 -8.15 14.99
N SER A 411 -17.71 -8.51 15.85
CA SER A 411 -18.89 -7.68 16.13
C SER A 411 -18.70 -6.73 17.33
N ALA A 412 -17.55 -6.78 18.00
CA ALA A 412 -17.23 -5.95 19.17
C ALA A 412 -15.75 -5.59 19.17
N LEU A 413 -15.34 -4.85 18.15
CA LEU A 413 -13.98 -4.39 17.96
C LEU A 413 -13.57 -3.42 19.07
N HIS A 414 -12.31 -3.49 19.52
CA HIS A 414 -11.78 -2.53 20.48
C HIS A 414 -10.29 -2.22 20.24
N GLU A 415 -9.93 -0.96 20.41
CA GLU A 415 -8.56 -0.53 20.28
C GLU A 415 -7.71 -1.06 21.44
N VAL A 416 -6.58 -1.64 21.12
CA VAL A 416 -5.62 -2.18 22.11
C VAL A 416 -4.32 -1.40 22.18
N ALA A 417 -3.93 -0.76 21.05
CA ALA A 417 -2.72 0.05 21.00
C ALA A 417 -2.83 1.13 19.92
N TYR A 418 -2.07 2.20 20.08
CA TYR A 418 -1.91 3.21 19.03
C TYR A 418 -0.58 3.96 19.15
N PHE A 419 -0.17 4.55 18.03
CA PHE A 419 0.91 5.52 17.96
C PHE A 419 0.55 6.63 16.95
N VAL A 420 0.63 7.88 17.40
CA VAL A 420 0.46 9.06 16.55
C VAL A 420 1.80 9.77 16.44
N PRO A 421 2.43 9.85 15.26
CA PRO A 421 3.67 10.59 15.09
C PRO A 421 3.56 12.05 15.55
N PRO A 422 4.65 12.70 15.95
CA PRO A 422 4.63 14.13 16.16
C PRO A 422 4.40 14.88 14.83
N SER A 423 3.82 16.08 14.92
CA SER A 423 3.70 16.95 13.75
C SER A 423 5.09 17.26 13.15
N ALA A 424 5.19 17.21 11.85
CA ALA A 424 6.40 17.49 11.10
C ALA A 424 6.15 18.60 10.06
N ASN A 425 7.22 19.27 9.62
CA ASN A 425 7.09 20.23 8.53
C ASN A 425 6.74 19.47 7.24
N ASN A 426 5.58 19.81 6.70
CA ASN A 426 5.22 19.32 5.38
C ASN A 426 6.07 20.03 4.31
N PRO A 427 6.84 19.29 3.51
CA PRO A 427 7.61 19.86 2.41
C PRO A 427 6.71 20.37 1.28
N VAL A 428 5.46 19.95 1.23
CA VAL A 428 4.45 20.39 0.27
C VAL A 428 3.81 21.68 0.74
N LYS A 429 3.92 22.72 -0.06
CA LYS A 429 3.32 24.01 0.31
C LYS A 429 1.80 23.97 0.21
N PRO A 430 1.07 24.55 1.18
CA PRO A 430 -0.40 24.57 1.18
C PRO A 430 -1.04 25.15 -0.07
N SER A 431 -0.35 26.04 -0.79
CA SER A 431 -0.83 26.63 -2.07
C SER A 431 -0.95 25.59 -3.19
N GLN A 432 -0.57 24.34 -2.93
CA GLN A 432 -0.53 23.30 -3.95
C GLN A 432 -1.67 22.30 -3.82
N ARG A 433 -2.65 22.52 -2.98
CA ARG A 433 -3.97 21.93 -2.84
C ARG A 433 -4.55 21.97 -1.43
N GLY A 434 -3.85 22.51 -0.45
CA GLY A 434 -4.34 22.56 0.92
C GLY A 434 -4.48 21.18 1.60
N VAL A 435 -3.95 20.12 0.99
CA VAL A 435 -4.24 18.75 1.37
C VAL A 435 -3.39 18.28 2.53
N LEU A 436 -2.16 18.75 2.65
CA LEU A 436 -1.31 18.26 3.72
C LEU A 436 -0.97 19.36 4.72
N SER A 437 -1.54 19.22 5.91
CA SER A 437 -1.12 20.01 7.07
C SER A 437 0.22 19.49 7.61
N ASN A 438 0.78 20.16 8.61
CA ASN A 438 1.92 19.64 9.39
C ASN A 438 1.50 18.53 10.37
N ALA A 439 0.21 18.20 10.44
CA ALA A 439 -0.27 17.06 11.21
C ALA A 439 0.28 15.73 10.67
N PRO A 440 0.35 14.69 11.48
CA PRO A 440 0.68 13.36 10.99
C PRO A 440 -0.22 12.95 9.82
N GLN A 441 0.36 12.21 8.88
CA GLN A 441 -0.33 11.71 7.69
C GLN A 441 0.14 10.27 7.45
N VAL A 442 -0.24 9.36 8.35
CA VAL A 442 0.19 7.97 8.28
C VAL A 442 -0.55 7.27 7.15
N TRP A 443 0.22 6.85 6.15
CA TRP A 443 -0.27 6.27 4.90
C TRP A 443 -0.28 4.75 4.94
N GLY A 444 0.89 4.14 5.11
CA GLY A 444 1.06 2.69 5.07
C GLY A 444 1.40 2.09 6.42
N VAL A 445 1.05 0.81 6.57
CA VAL A 445 1.42 -0.02 7.72
C VAL A 445 1.82 -1.41 7.24
N ALA A 446 2.95 -1.91 7.76
CA ALA A 446 3.37 -3.29 7.56
C ALA A 446 3.84 -3.90 8.88
N VAL A 447 3.73 -5.21 9.00
CA VAL A 447 4.16 -5.97 10.19
C VAL A 447 5.17 -7.03 9.77
N ASP A 448 6.33 -7.03 10.41
CA ASP A 448 7.25 -8.15 10.34
C ASP A 448 6.83 -9.18 11.41
N GLU A 449 6.06 -10.17 11.02
CA GLU A 449 5.54 -11.19 11.91
C GLU A 449 6.65 -11.98 12.63
N ALA A 450 7.83 -12.10 12.03
CA ALA A 450 8.94 -12.84 12.63
C ALA A 450 9.54 -12.11 13.84
N THR A 451 9.48 -10.78 13.85
CA THR A 451 10.05 -9.94 14.92
C THR A 451 8.98 -9.22 15.74
N GLY A 452 7.74 -9.17 15.27
CA GLY A 452 6.65 -8.39 15.85
C GLY A 452 6.83 -6.88 15.70
N LEU A 453 7.75 -6.44 14.84
CA LEU A 453 7.95 -5.02 14.57
C LEU A 453 6.90 -4.50 13.58
N ILE A 454 6.43 -3.30 13.86
CA ILE A 454 5.44 -2.59 13.05
C ILE A 454 6.16 -1.46 12.35
N TYR A 455 5.94 -1.33 11.06
CA TYR A 455 6.50 -0.29 10.22
C TYR A 455 5.37 0.61 9.74
N ALA A 456 5.51 1.90 9.98
CA ALA A 456 4.53 2.89 9.57
C ALA A 456 5.21 3.94 8.69
N SER A 457 4.65 4.22 7.53
CA SER A 457 5.07 5.35 6.70
C SER A 457 4.16 6.54 6.97
N ASP A 458 4.76 7.66 7.31
CA ASP A 458 4.07 8.95 7.43
C ASP A 458 4.52 9.86 6.29
N MET A 459 3.56 10.45 5.59
CA MET A 459 3.84 11.30 4.42
C MET A 459 4.81 12.43 4.74
N ASN A 460 4.77 12.97 5.95
CA ASN A 460 5.53 14.14 6.34
C ASN A 460 6.85 13.80 7.02
N SER A 461 6.84 12.79 7.89
CA SER A 461 7.95 12.52 8.80
C SER A 461 8.75 11.26 8.48
N GLY A 462 8.32 10.45 7.50
CA GLY A 462 9.09 9.29 7.05
C GLY A 462 8.68 7.97 7.68
N LEU A 463 9.66 7.09 7.90
CA LEU A 463 9.45 5.72 8.39
C LEU A 463 9.58 5.66 9.91
N TRP A 464 8.57 5.12 10.57
CA TRP A 464 8.56 4.79 12.00
C TRP A 464 8.60 3.28 12.19
N ILE A 465 9.46 2.80 13.06
CA ILE A 465 9.54 1.39 13.48
C ILE A 465 9.09 1.32 14.93
N LEU A 466 8.06 0.53 15.17
CA LEU A 466 7.33 0.48 16.44
C LEU A 466 7.31 -0.94 16.98
N ARG A 467 7.02 -1.08 18.28
CA ARG A 467 6.77 -2.35 18.96
C ARG A 467 5.62 -2.21 19.94
N ARG A 468 4.77 -3.23 20.01
CA ARG A 468 3.79 -3.35 21.09
C ARG A 468 4.46 -3.67 22.42
N THR A 469 3.86 -3.16 23.51
CA THR A 469 4.39 -3.30 24.87
C THR A 469 3.43 -4.01 25.84
N ASP A 470 2.24 -4.39 25.36
CA ASP A 470 1.20 -5.16 26.08
C ASP A 470 1.30 -6.67 25.82
#